data_268c5514f07c87f6ddee6dc4ad9e5e8a
#
_entry.id   268c5514f07c87f6ddee6dc4ad9e5e8a
#
_cell.length_a   1.000
_cell.length_b   1.000
_cell.length_c   1.000
_cell.angle_alpha   90.00
_cell.angle_beta   90.00
_cell.angle_gamma   90.00
#
_symmetry.space_group_name_H-M   'P 1'
#
loop_
_entity.id
_entity.type
_entity.pdbx_description
1 polymer ?
#
loop_
_entity_poly.entity_id
_entity_poly.type
_entity_poly.pdbx_seq_one_letter_code
_entity_poly.pdbx_strand_id
1 'polypeptide(L)'
;MTARVLVVDGNNAAIRARQAAATGYDSGVGYVNALRRLDPSLHCDVVRPADAAVQFPAGVGLADYDGVTITGSALNIYNGGAEITRQVDLARAVFDAGVPFFGSCWGLPVAVTAAGGEVRANPRGREFGFGRRITLTEAGRAHRLFAGKPAVFEAPTIHLDYIARLPEGAVELATNDMGLQAAAFSHARGTFWGVQYHPEYEYLDIAAAAERYGVRLVTEGMFADEAALAAFARDLRQLQARPDDAPLLWRHGLGTAMRDPTLRLAEIRNWLDAVVLPHARRRG
;
A
#
# COMPACT_ATOMS: atom_id res chain seq x y z
N MET A 1 -26.51 1.19 5.15
CA MET A 1 -26.02 1.29 3.75
C MET A 1 -24.68 0.60 3.66
N THR A 2 -24.47 -0.17 2.60
CA THR A 2 -23.19 -0.84 2.33
C THR A 2 -22.31 0.13 1.55
N ALA A 3 -21.13 0.47 2.08
CA ALA A 3 -20.20 1.34 1.38
C ALA A 3 -19.57 0.60 0.18
N ARG A 4 -19.34 1.36 -0.90
CA ARG A 4 -18.73 0.86 -2.15
C ARG A 4 -17.31 1.39 -2.31
N VAL A 5 -16.35 0.49 -2.41
CA VAL A 5 -14.92 0.83 -2.52
C VAL A 5 -14.37 0.35 -3.86
N LEU A 6 -13.72 1.24 -4.60
CA LEU A 6 -12.96 0.89 -5.79
C LEU A 6 -11.53 0.51 -5.40
N VAL A 7 -11.10 -0.68 -5.76
CA VAL A 7 -9.72 -1.14 -5.63
C VAL A 7 -9.04 -1.03 -7.00
N VAL A 8 -8.02 -0.22 -7.09
CA VAL A 8 -7.20 -0.04 -8.28
C VAL A 8 -5.98 -0.93 -8.16
N ASP A 9 -5.90 -2.02 -8.93
CA ASP A 9 -4.71 -2.87 -8.97
C ASP A 9 -3.61 -2.18 -9.80
N GLY A 10 -2.53 -1.81 -9.12
CA GLY A 10 -1.40 -1.06 -9.71
C GLY A 10 -0.52 -1.89 -10.64
N ASN A 11 -0.62 -3.22 -10.63
CA ASN A 11 0.22 -4.11 -11.43
C ASN A 11 -0.36 -4.38 -12.82
N ASN A 12 0.52 -4.61 -13.79
CA ASN A 12 0.13 -5.16 -15.10
C ASN A 12 -0.13 -6.68 -15.03
N ALA A 13 -0.72 -7.24 -16.09
CA ALA A 13 -1.14 -8.64 -16.15
C ALA A 13 0.01 -9.62 -15.86
N ALA A 14 1.22 -9.36 -16.35
CA ALA A 14 2.38 -10.23 -16.16
C ALA A 14 2.83 -10.28 -14.68
N ILE A 15 2.82 -9.14 -14.00
CA ILE A 15 3.17 -9.05 -12.57
C ILE A 15 2.10 -9.73 -11.72
N ARG A 16 0.82 -9.49 -12.02
CA ARG A 16 -0.31 -10.14 -11.32
C ARG A 16 -0.28 -11.66 -11.44
N ALA A 17 0.00 -12.18 -12.64
CA ALA A 17 0.09 -13.63 -12.87
C ALA A 17 1.20 -14.27 -12.01
N ARG A 18 2.37 -13.62 -11.91
CA ARG A 18 3.47 -14.10 -11.05
C ARG A 18 3.11 -14.05 -9.56
N GLN A 19 2.41 -13.00 -9.13
CA GLN A 19 1.96 -12.90 -7.74
C GLN A 19 0.93 -13.97 -7.43
N ALA A 20 -0.09 -14.14 -8.28
CA ALA A 20 -1.13 -15.14 -8.08
C ALA A 20 -0.56 -16.58 -8.07
N ALA A 21 0.46 -16.87 -8.87
CA ALA A 21 1.16 -18.15 -8.82
C ALA A 21 1.86 -18.41 -7.49
N ALA A 22 2.35 -17.38 -6.81
CA ALA A 22 3.10 -17.51 -5.56
C ALA A 22 2.21 -17.47 -4.29
N THR A 23 1.10 -16.71 -4.32
CA THR A 23 0.23 -16.48 -3.14
C THR A 23 -1.17 -17.06 -3.28
N GLY A 24 -1.61 -17.43 -4.49
CA GLY A 24 -2.97 -17.85 -4.79
C GLY A 24 -3.93 -16.68 -5.16
N TYR A 25 -3.46 -15.43 -5.11
CA TYR A 25 -4.26 -14.23 -5.46
C TYR A 25 -3.39 -13.10 -6.04
N ASP A 26 -3.99 -12.21 -6.82
CA ASP A 26 -3.35 -10.97 -7.29
C ASP A 26 -3.48 -9.83 -6.26
N SER A 27 -2.81 -8.70 -6.51
CA SER A 27 -2.79 -7.55 -5.60
C SER A 27 -4.19 -7.01 -5.32
N GLY A 28 -5.03 -6.92 -6.36
CA GLY A 28 -6.40 -6.42 -6.22
C GLY A 28 -7.26 -7.32 -5.33
N VAL A 29 -7.18 -8.64 -5.54
CA VAL A 29 -7.89 -9.63 -4.71
C VAL A 29 -7.35 -9.63 -3.28
N GLY A 30 -6.02 -9.57 -3.09
CA GLY A 30 -5.40 -9.47 -1.76
C GLY A 30 -5.89 -8.24 -0.99
N TYR A 31 -6.00 -7.10 -1.68
CA TYR A 31 -6.50 -5.87 -1.07
C TYR A 31 -8.00 -5.96 -0.71
N VAL A 32 -8.83 -6.53 -1.59
CA VAL A 32 -10.25 -6.81 -1.29
C VAL A 32 -10.38 -7.70 -0.07
N ASN A 33 -9.53 -8.74 0.06
CA ASN A 33 -9.54 -9.61 1.23
C ASN A 33 -9.19 -8.85 2.52
N ALA A 34 -8.21 -7.93 2.48
CA ALA A 34 -7.88 -7.08 3.63
C ALA A 34 -9.04 -6.15 4.01
N LEU A 35 -9.68 -5.51 3.04
CA LEU A 35 -10.86 -4.67 3.26
C LEU A 35 -12.03 -5.47 3.88
N ARG A 36 -12.35 -6.64 3.35
CA ARG A 36 -13.44 -7.50 3.85
C ARG A 36 -13.15 -8.13 5.20
N ARG A 37 -11.89 -8.27 5.60
CA ARG A 37 -11.54 -8.62 6.98
C ARG A 37 -11.93 -7.54 7.97
N LEU A 38 -11.84 -6.27 7.56
CA LEU A 38 -12.22 -5.12 8.39
C LEU A 38 -13.72 -4.92 8.42
N ASP A 39 -14.38 -5.03 7.28
CA ASP A 39 -15.84 -4.95 7.14
C ASP A 39 -16.33 -5.89 6.01
N PRO A 40 -16.89 -7.07 6.35
CA PRO A 40 -17.40 -8.03 5.37
C PRO A 40 -18.54 -7.50 4.50
N SER A 41 -19.21 -6.41 4.91
CA SER A 41 -20.32 -5.82 4.17
C SER A 41 -19.89 -4.96 2.99
N LEU A 42 -18.60 -4.56 2.89
CA LEU A 42 -18.11 -3.70 1.83
C LEU A 42 -18.35 -4.31 0.44
N HIS A 43 -18.92 -3.50 -0.45
CA HIS A 43 -18.92 -3.82 -1.89
C HIS A 43 -17.64 -3.33 -2.53
N CYS A 44 -16.85 -4.23 -3.10
CA CYS A 44 -15.56 -3.90 -3.69
C CYS A 44 -15.55 -4.26 -5.19
N ASP A 45 -15.26 -3.28 -6.03
CA ASP A 45 -14.94 -3.47 -7.44
C ASP A 45 -13.43 -3.34 -7.66
N VAL A 46 -12.89 -4.10 -8.62
CA VAL A 46 -11.46 -4.06 -8.96
C VAL A 46 -11.27 -3.59 -10.40
N VAL A 47 -10.43 -2.57 -10.61
CA VAL A 47 -10.01 -2.10 -11.93
C VAL A 47 -8.51 -2.23 -12.13
N ARG A 48 -8.07 -2.34 -13.40
CA ARG A 48 -6.68 -2.67 -13.76
C ARG A 48 -6.14 -1.69 -14.81
N PRO A 49 -5.92 -0.41 -14.46
CA PRO A 49 -5.52 0.64 -15.39
C PRO A 49 -4.13 0.43 -16.00
N ALA A 50 -3.29 -0.40 -15.39
CA ALA A 50 -1.99 -0.75 -15.98
C ALA A 50 -2.13 -1.50 -17.31
N ASP A 51 -3.21 -2.27 -17.53
CA ASP A 51 -3.42 -3.02 -18.77
C ASP A 51 -4.14 -2.20 -19.84
N ALA A 52 -5.22 -1.52 -19.46
CA ALA A 52 -6.10 -0.80 -20.40
C ALA A 52 -6.81 0.37 -19.72
N ALA A 53 -7.52 1.17 -20.49
CA ALA A 53 -8.42 2.19 -19.97
C ALA A 53 -9.43 1.59 -18.99
N VAL A 54 -9.71 2.29 -17.88
CA VAL A 54 -10.62 1.81 -16.84
C VAL A 54 -12.02 1.65 -17.40
N GLN A 55 -12.61 0.50 -17.10
CA GLN A 55 -14.03 0.23 -17.33
C GLN A 55 -14.70 -0.03 -15.99
N PHE A 56 -15.66 0.80 -15.65
CA PHE A 56 -16.51 0.59 -14.48
C PHE A 56 -17.66 -0.38 -14.79
N PRO A 57 -18.28 -1.00 -13.80
CA PRO A 57 -19.52 -1.76 -13.98
C PRO A 57 -20.60 -0.91 -14.67
N ALA A 58 -21.49 -1.56 -15.41
CA ALA A 58 -22.55 -0.86 -16.16
C ALA A 58 -23.37 0.06 -15.23
N GLY A 59 -23.53 1.31 -15.64
CA GLY A 59 -24.26 2.31 -14.88
C GLY A 59 -23.55 2.88 -13.66
N VAL A 60 -22.26 2.55 -13.45
CA VAL A 60 -21.46 3.04 -12.33
C VAL A 60 -20.40 4.00 -12.83
N GLY A 61 -20.30 5.15 -12.20
CA GLY A 61 -19.24 6.13 -12.40
C GLY A 61 -18.33 6.24 -11.19
N LEU A 62 -17.26 7.01 -11.34
CA LEU A 62 -16.30 7.21 -10.23
C LEU A 62 -16.95 7.84 -8.99
N ALA A 63 -17.90 8.75 -9.20
CA ALA A 63 -18.65 9.41 -8.13
C ALA A 63 -19.59 8.48 -7.35
N ASP A 64 -19.83 7.26 -7.82
CA ASP A 64 -20.67 6.28 -7.12
C ASP A 64 -19.90 5.47 -6.07
N TYR A 65 -18.58 5.66 -5.97
CA TYR A 65 -17.77 5.04 -4.92
C TYR A 65 -17.68 5.93 -3.69
N ASP A 66 -17.65 5.29 -2.53
CA ASP A 66 -17.48 5.94 -1.24
C ASP A 66 -16.02 6.04 -0.82
N GLY A 67 -15.16 5.29 -1.51
CA GLY A 67 -13.71 5.35 -1.36
C GLY A 67 -13.00 4.69 -2.54
N VAL A 68 -11.79 5.15 -2.81
CA VAL A 68 -10.89 4.57 -3.81
C VAL A 68 -9.58 4.20 -3.12
N THR A 69 -9.04 3.02 -3.41
CA THR A 69 -7.69 2.65 -2.96
C THR A 69 -6.84 2.14 -4.11
N ILE A 70 -5.55 2.50 -4.12
CA ILE A 70 -4.55 1.96 -5.07
C ILE A 70 -3.62 1.03 -4.30
N THR A 71 -3.45 -0.19 -4.82
CA THR A 71 -2.57 -1.21 -4.27
C THR A 71 -1.09 -0.87 -4.49
N GLY A 72 -0.19 -1.67 -3.95
CA GLY A 72 1.21 -1.70 -4.37
C GLY A 72 1.41 -2.17 -5.81
N SER A 73 2.57 -1.83 -6.38
CA SER A 73 2.99 -2.27 -7.71
C SER A 73 4.51 -2.46 -7.78
N ALA A 74 4.96 -3.31 -8.72
CA ALA A 74 6.37 -3.44 -9.07
C ALA A 74 6.83 -2.39 -10.11
N LEU A 75 5.94 -1.48 -10.53
CA LEU A 75 6.27 -0.35 -11.40
C LEU A 75 7.03 0.73 -10.63
N ASN A 76 7.71 1.62 -11.35
CA ASN A 76 8.34 2.82 -10.80
C ASN A 76 7.86 4.04 -11.57
N ILE A 77 7.42 5.09 -10.87
CA ILE A 77 6.74 6.25 -11.46
C ILE A 77 7.60 6.95 -12.51
N TYR A 78 8.92 7.02 -12.29
CA TYR A 78 9.88 7.69 -13.16
C TYR A 78 10.20 6.94 -14.46
N ASN A 79 9.75 5.68 -14.61
CA ASN A 79 9.90 4.93 -15.86
C ASN A 79 8.94 5.42 -16.95
N GLY A 80 7.83 6.07 -16.56
CA GLY A 80 6.83 6.55 -17.50
C GLY A 80 6.10 5.42 -18.24
N GLY A 81 5.46 5.78 -19.36
CA GLY A 81 4.72 4.84 -20.19
C GLY A 81 3.23 4.79 -19.89
N ALA A 82 2.48 4.21 -20.83
CA ALA A 82 1.01 4.25 -20.82
C ALA A 82 0.40 3.56 -19.57
N GLU A 83 1.01 2.50 -19.08
CA GLU A 83 0.56 1.77 -17.88
C GLU A 83 0.64 2.64 -16.60
N ILE A 84 1.61 3.57 -16.54
CA ILE A 84 1.77 4.51 -15.43
C ILE A 84 0.87 5.73 -15.64
N THR A 85 0.88 6.31 -16.84
CA THR A 85 0.08 7.49 -17.17
C THR A 85 -1.40 7.27 -16.87
N ARG A 86 -1.97 6.12 -17.28
CA ARG A 86 -3.38 5.81 -17.00
C ARG A 86 -3.71 5.77 -15.50
N GLN A 87 -2.78 5.34 -14.67
CA GLN A 87 -2.98 5.31 -13.21
C GLN A 87 -2.90 6.71 -12.60
N VAL A 88 -1.98 7.54 -13.07
CA VAL A 88 -1.86 8.94 -12.65
C VAL A 88 -3.10 9.73 -13.08
N ASP A 89 -3.59 9.51 -14.32
CA ASP A 89 -4.81 10.18 -14.82
C ASP A 89 -6.07 9.72 -14.06
N LEU A 90 -6.15 8.43 -13.70
CA LEU A 90 -7.23 7.94 -12.83
C LEU A 90 -7.16 8.61 -11.44
N ALA A 91 -5.97 8.76 -10.86
CA ALA A 91 -5.81 9.43 -9.57
C ALA A 91 -6.25 10.91 -9.64
N ARG A 92 -5.95 11.63 -10.74
CA ARG A 92 -6.46 12.99 -10.98
C ARG A 92 -8.00 12.99 -11.03
N ALA A 93 -8.59 12.04 -11.77
CA ALA A 93 -10.05 11.93 -11.83
C ALA A 93 -10.67 11.61 -10.45
N VAL A 94 -10.02 10.82 -9.59
CA VAL A 94 -10.45 10.58 -8.20
C VAL A 94 -10.45 11.87 -7.39
N PHE A 95 -9.38 12.67 -7.48
CA PHE A 95 -9.31 13.97 -6.82
C PHE A 95 -10.40 14.94 -7.33
N ASP A 96 -10.63 14.98 -8.66
CA ASP A 96 -11.68 15.82 -9.27
C ASP A 96 -13.09 15.37 -8.89
N ALA A 97 -13.31 14.07 -8.71
CA ALA A 97 -14.59 13.54 -8.24
C ALA A 97 -14.84 13.80 -6.75
N GLY A 98 -13.81 14.13 -5.95
CA GLY A 98 -13.92 14.35 -4.51
C GLY A 98 -14.15 13.07 -3.71
N VAL A 99 -13.82 11.91 -4.27
CA VAL A 99 -13.95 10.62 -3.58
C VAL A 99 -12.78 10.41 -2.62
N PRO A 100 -13.01 9.95 -1.38
CA PRO A 100 -11.95 9.61 -0.44
C PRO A 100 -10.93 8.64 -1.05
N PHE A 101 -9.64 8.96 -0.92
CA PHE A 101 -8.59 8.24 -1.61
C PHE A 101 -7.52 7.75 -0.63
N PHE A 102 -7.14 6.47 -0.75
CA PHE A 102 -6.06 5.86 0.02
C PHE A 102 -5.05 5.17 -0.91
N GLY A 103 -3.77 5.15 -0.52
CA GLY A 103 -2.73 4.46 -1.28
C GLY A 103 -1.75 3.71 -0.39
N SER A 104 -1.49 2.44 -0.72
CA SER A 104 -0.38 1.65 -0.17
C SER A 104 0.74 1.55 -1.17
N CYS A 105 1.98 1.76 -0.75
CA CYS A 105 3.21 1.63 -1.53
C CYS A 105 3.11 2.43 -2.85
N TRP A 106 2.83 1.81 -3.98
CA TRP A 106 2.67 2.45 -5.28
C TRP A 106 1.55 3.50 -5.33
N GLY A 107 0.48 3.35 -4.53
CA GLY A 107 -0.60 4.31 -4.45
C GLY A 107 -0.15 5.70 -3.95
N LEU A 108 0.87 5.77 -3.08
CA LEU A 108 1.41 7.04 -2.59
C LEU A 108 2.15 7.81 -3.70
N PRO A 109 3.17 7.29 -4.40
CA PRO A 109 3.82 7.98 -5.52
C PRO A 109 2.86 8.36 -6.66
N VAL A 110 1.86 7.52 -6.98
CA VAL A 110 0.84 7.86 -7.97
C VAL A 110 0.04 9.08 -7.55
N ALA A 111 -0.47 9.12 -6.33
CA ALA A 111 -1.24 10.24 -5.81
C ALA A 111 -0.40 11.51 -5.69
N VAL A 112 0.85 11.41 -5.22
CA VAL A 112 1.80 12.52 -5.13
C VAL A 112 2.07 13.11 -6.52
N THR A 113 2.31 12.27 -7.52
CA THR A 113 2.53 12.71 -8.91
C THR A 113 1.27 13.35 -9.51
N ALA A 114 0.10 12.77 -9.27
CA ALA A 114 -1.17 13.31 -9.74
C ALA A 114 -1.45 14.71 -9.18
N ALA A 115 -1.02 14.99 -7.94
CA ALA A 115 -1.17 16.27 -7.25
C ALA A 115 0.01 17.25 -7.45
N GLY A 116 0.95 16.94 -8.37
CA GLY A 116 2.07 17.84 -8.73
C GLY A 116 3.29 17.76 -7.81
N GLY A 117 3.40 16.74 -6.98
CA GLY A 117 4.61 16.40 -6.24
C GLY A 117 5.67 15.76 -7.13
N GLU A 118 6.79 15.32 -6.54
CA GLU A 118 7.90 14.74 -7.27
C GLU A 118 8.34 13.41 -6.66
N VAL A 119 8.54 12.41 -7.53
CA VAL A 119 8.96 11.04 -7.16
C VAL A 119 10.24 10.69 -7.93
N ARG A 120 11.21 10.10 -7.24
CA ARG A 120 12.48 9.66 -7.81
C ARG A 120 12.85 8.26 -7.33
N ALA A 121 13.86 7.65 -7.93
CA ALA A 121 14.49 6.47 -7.35
C ALA A 121 15.18 6.85 -6.03
N ASN A 122 15.04 5.99 -5.01
CA ASN A 122 15.64 6.26 -3.71
C ASN A 122 17.17 6.17 -3.81
N PRO A 123 17.90 7.23 -3.44
CA PRO A 123 19.37 7.22 -3.49
C PRO A 123 19.98 6.23 -2.48
N ARG A 124 19.21 5.77 -1.49
CA ARG A 124 19.61 4.74 -0.52
C ARG A 124 19.31 3.32 -0.98
N GLY A 125 18.78 3.16 -2.21
CA GLY A 125 18.37 1.85 -2.73
C GLY A 125 16.96 1.44 -2.31
N ARG A 126 16.68 0.16 -2.45
CA ARG A 126 15.37 -0.44 -2.14
C ARG A 126 15.19 -0.63 -0.65
N GLU A 127 14.00 -0.37 -0.14
CA GLU A 127 13.53 -0.93 1.13
C GLU A 127 12.78 -2.23 0.86
N PHE A 128 13.14 -3.30 1.59
CA PHE A 128 12.57 -4.63 1.35
C PHE A 128 12.37 -5.41 2.66
N GLY A 129 11.29 -6.17 2.69
CA GLY A 129 10.92 -7.05 3.80
C GLY A 129 10.11 -6.31 4.84
N PHE A 130 10.76 -5.64 5.77
CA PHE A 130 10.10 -4.87 6.83
C PHE A 130 10.75 -3.50 6.98
N GLY A 131 9.96 -2.44 6.76
CA GLY A 131 10.34 -1.08 7.08
C GLY A 131 10.56 -0.95 8.58
N ARG A 132 11.77 -0.55 8.97
CA ARG A 132 12.19 -0.49 10.37
C ARG A 132 12.03 0.90 10.92
N ARG A 133 11.72 0.97 12.23
CA ARG A 133 11.67 2.24 12.96
C ARG A 133 10.85 3.30 12.23
N ILE A 134 9.72 2.90 11.63
CA ILE A 134 8.77 3.86 11.06
C ILE A 134 8.27 4.70 12.23
N THR A 135 8.64 5.97 12.23
CA THR A 135 8.41 6.90 13.35
C THR A 135 7.37 7.93 12.95
N LEU A 136 6.30 8.03 13.74
CA LEU A 136 5.28 9.06 13.56
C LEU A 136 5.85 10.44 13.86
N THR A 137 5.61 11.40 12.96
CA THR A 137 5.84 12.82 13.23
C THR A 137 4.88 13.32 14.32
N GLU A 138 5.02 14.55 14.75
CA GLU A 138 4.03 15.17 15.66
C GLU A 138 2.65 15.20 15.01
N ALA A 139 2.59 15.62 13.74
CA ALA A 139 1.35 15.59 12.95
C ALA A 139 0.80 14.17 12.80
N GLY A 140 1.66 13.17 12.57
CA GLY A 140 1.27 11.76 12.47
C GLY A 140 0.65 11.23 13.76
N ARG A 141 1.20 11.57 14.91
CA ARG A 141 0.63 11.18 16.22
C ARG A 141 -0.76 11.78 16.49
N ALA A 142 -1.03 12.95 15.94
CA ALA A 142 -2.32 13.62 16.05
C ALA A 142 -3.31 13.20 14.94
N HIS A 143 -2.82 12.57 13.87
CA HIS A 143 -3.64 12.28 12.71
C HIS A 143 -4.47 10.99 12.88
N ARG A 144 -5.74 11.03 12.46
CA ARG A 144 -6.68 9.90 12.59
C ARG A 144 -6.21 8.64 11.89
N LEU A 145 -5.39 8.74 10.83
CA LEU A 145 -4.80 7.59 10.13
C LEU A 145 -4.09 6.63 11.10
N PHE A 146 -3.42 7.18 12.11
CA PHE A 146 -2.61 6.43 13.07
C PHE A 146 -3.26 6.25 14.44
N ALA A 147 -4.56 6.47 14.55
CA ALA A 147 -5.29 6.23 15.81
C ALA A 147 -5.07 4.77 16.28
N GLY A 148 -4.58 4.61 17.50
CA GLY A 148 -4.28 3.29 18.10
C GLY A 148 -2.95 2.67 17.66
N LYS A 149 -2.18 3.31 16.76
CA LYS A 149 -0.86 2.81 16.32
C LYS A 149 0.24 3.26 17.28
N PRO A 150 1.29 2.44 17.53
CA PRO A 150 2.47 2.89 18.27
C PRO A 150 3.18 4.05 17.55
N ALA A 151 3.85 4.91 18.33
CA ALA A 151 4.62 6.05 17.77
C ALA A 151 5.80 5.60 16.91
N VAL A 152 6.33 4.40 17.14
CA VAL A 152 7.38 3.74 16.36
C VAL A 152 6.96 2.29 16.12
N PHE A 153 7.05 1.83 14.89
CA PHE A 153 6.63 0.48 14.51
C PHE A 153 7.42 -0.03 13.28
N GLU A 154 7.24 -1.29 12.96
CA GLU A 154 7.64 -1.93 11.72
C GLU A 154 6.42 -2.31 10.88
N ALA A 155 6.59 -2.37 9.56
CA ALA A 155 5.54 -2.77 8.62
C ALA A 155 6.12 -3.48 7.39
N PRO A 156 5.35 -4.35 6.70
CA PRO A 156 5.79 -4.96 5.44
C PRO A 156 6.09 -3.88 4.40
N THR A 157 7.22 -4.00 3.70
CA THR A 157 7.62 -2.98 2.73
C THR A 157 8.37 -3.56 1.54
N ILE A 158 8.11 -3.00 0.36
CA ILE A 158 8.87 -3.27 -0.86
C ILE A 158 8.75 -2.05 -1.78
N HIS A 159 9.73 -1.17 -1.78
CA HIS A 159 9.71 -0.03 -2.69
C HIS A 159 11.12 0.44 -3.04
N LEU A 160 11.24 1.06 -4.20
CA LEU A 160 12.40 1.81 -4.66
C LEU A 160 12.04 3.28 -4.92
N ASP A 161 10.75 3.58 -5.08
CA ASP A 161 10.28 4.94 -5.25
C ASP A 161 10.48 5.74 -3.95
N TYR A 162 10.89 6.99 -4.11
CA TYR A 162 11.16 7.95 -3.04
C TYR A 162 10.41 9.25 -3.33
N ILE A 163 9.66 9.72 -2.37
CA ILE A 163 8.96 11.01 -2.47
C ILE A 163 9.99 12.13 -2.25
N ALA A 164 10.44 12.73 -3.35
CA ALA A 164 11.44 13.80 -3.32
C ALA A 164 10.82 15.15 -2.92
N ARG A 165 9.55 15.38 -3.27
CA ARG A 165 8.78 16.58 -2.90
C ARG A 165 7.30 16.25 -2.82
N LEU A 166 6.71 16.51 -1.67
CA LEU A 166 5.26 16.43 -1.48
C LEU A 166 4.52 17.54 -2.24
N PRO A 167 3.24 17.33 -2.59
CA PRO A 167 2.37 18.40 -3.08
C PRO A 167 2.25 19.55 -2.07
N GLU A 168 1.85 20.72 -2.55
CA GLU A 168 1.58 21.87 -1.68
C GLU A 168 0.49 21.54 -0.65
N GLY A 169 0.70 21.98 0.60
CA GLY A 169 -0.23 21.72 1.71
C GLY A 169 -0.23 20.29 2.24
N ALA A 170 0.59 19.40 1.70
CA ALA A 170 0.70 18.03 2.22
C ALA A 170 1.41 17.98 3.57
N VAL A 171 0.97 17.05 4.40
CA VAL A 171 1.51 16.82 5.74
C VAL A 171 2.23 15.46 5.76
N GLU A 172 3.51 15.50 6.17
CA GLU A 172 4.29 14.30 6.45
C GLU A 172 3.84 13.70 7.78
N LEU A 173 3.44 12.44 7.78
CA LEU A 173 2.88 11.76 8.95
C LEU A 173 3.83 10.75 9.58
N ALA A 174 4.68 10.11 8.79
CA ALA A 174 5.66 9.13 9.27
C ALA A 174 6.91 9.10 8.39
N THR A 175 8.05 8.79 9.02
CA THR A 175 9.35 8.65 8.35
C THR A 175 10.14 7.49 8.93
N ASN A 176 11.16 7.06 8.18
CA ASN A 176 12.26 6.23 8.67
C ASN A 176 13.57 6.59 7.94
N ASP A 177 14.62 5.79 8.10
CA ASP A 177 15.91 6.03 7.47
C ASP A 177 15.85 6.02 5.92
N MET A 178 14.81 5.40 5.32
CA MET A 178 14.61 5.35 3.87
C MET A 178 13.82 6.55 3.32
N GLY A 179 13.30 7.40 4.18
CA GLY A 179 12.57 8.61 3.82
C GLY A 179 11.13 8.63 4.31
N LEU A 180 10.27 9.34 3.58
CA LEU A 180 8.86 9.50 3.90
C LEU A 180 8.14 8.13 3.84
N GLN A 181 7.40 7.81 4.90
CA GLN A 181 6.65 6.56 5.05
C GLN A 181 5.13 6.76 5.05
N ALA A 182 4.64 7.97 5.31
CA ALA A 182 3.22 8.30 5.20
C ALA A 182 2.99 9.80 5.02
N ALA A 183 1.96 10.12 4.25
CA ALA A 183 1.51 11.49 4.07
C ALA A 183 -0.01 11.59 3.93
N ALA A 184 -0.55 12.78 4.21
CA ALA A 184 -1.93 13.14 3.92
C ALA A 184 -1.97 14.53 3.27
N PHE A 185 -2.87 14.71 2.30
CA PHE A 185 -3.09 16.00 1.64
C PHE A 185 -4.48 16.05 1.00
N SER A 186 -4.89 17.27 0.66
CA SER A 186 -6.05 17.52 -0.20
C SER A 186 -5.56 18.06 -1.54
N HIS A 187 -6.22 17.65 -2.63
CA HIS A 187 -5.97 18.18 -3.96
C HIS A 187 -7.30 18.24 -4.73
N ALA A 188 -7.52 19.32 -5.47
CA ALA A 188 -8.82 19.61 -6.08
C ALA A 188 -9.97 19.47 -5.05
N ARG A 189 -10.88 18.52 -5.23
CA ARG A 189 -11.99 18.26 -4.30
C ARG A 189 -11.76 17.03 -3.42
N GLY A 190 -10.67 16.28 -3.64
CA GLY A 190 -10.39 15.02 -2.98
C GLY A 190 -9.42 15.14 -1.81
N THR A 191 -9.49 14.17 -0.91
CA THR A 191 -8.57 14.00 0.21
C THR A 191 -7.86 12.68 0.08
N PHE A 192 -6.55 12.70 0.20
CA PHE A 192 -5.69 11.53 0.13
C PHE A 192 -5.00 11.25 1.46
N TRP A 193 -5.02 9.98 1.87
CA TRP A 193 -4.16 9.42 2.90
C TRP A 193 -3.35 8.28 2.30
N GLY A 194 -2.07 8.20 2.58
CA GLY A 194 -1.26 7.12 2.02
C GLY A 194 -0.04 6.77 2.84
N VAL A 195 0.41 5.54 2.64
CA VAL A 195 1.59 4.96 3.26
C VAL A 195 2.53 4.36 2.22
N GLN A 196 3.84 4.34 2.49
CA GLN A 196 4.84 3.78 1.57
C GLN A 196 5.01 2.27 1.75
N TYR A 197 4.51 1.73 2.85
CA TYR A 197 4.53 0.32 3.19
C TYR A 197 3.18 -0.35 2.88
N HIS A 198 3.04 -1.62 3.25
CA HIS A 198 1.89 -2.48 2.94
C HIS A 198 1.16 -2.93 4.20
N PRO A 199 0.21 -2.16 4.77
CA PRO A 199 -0.58 -2.64 5.91
C PRO A 199 -1.42 -3.89 5.57
N GLU A 200 -1.78 -4.06 4.30
CA GLU A 200 -2.55 -5.19 3.79
C GLU A 200 -1.76 -6.51 3.68
N TYR A 201 -0.41 -6.45 3.65
CA TYR A 201 0.43 -7.64 3.47
C TYR A 201 0.56 -8.47 4.73
N GLU A 202 0.63 -9.78 4.53
CA GLU A 202 0.99 -10.78 5.52
C GLU A 202 2.43 -11.31 5.29
N TYR A 203 2.88 -12.22 6.13
CA TYR A 203 4.20 -12.84 5.97
C TYR A 203 4.35 -13.57 4.63
N LEU A 204 3.25 -14.19 4.15
CA LEU A 204 3.24 -14.90 2.87
C LEU A 204 3.51 -13.96 1.69
N ASP A 205 2.98 -12.74 1.73
CA ASP A 205 3.16 -11.76 0.65
C ASP A 205 4.63 -11.34 0.53
N ILE A 206 5.29 -11.13 1.66
CA ILE A 206 6.73 -10.81 1.71
C ILE A 206 7.58 -12.01 1.28
N ALA A 207 7.23 -13.23 1.71
CA ALA A 207 7.92 -14.45 1.26
C ALA A 207 7.83 -14.62 -0.27
N ALA A 208 6.63 -14.48 -0.82
CA ALA A 208 6.40 -14.54 -2.27
C ALA A 208 7.12 -13.42 -3.03
N ALA A 209 7.20 -12.22 -2.44
CA ALA A 209 7.98 -11.14 -3.01
C ALA A 209 9.49 -11.45 -2.98
N ALA A 210 10.02 -12.01 -1.90
CA ALA A 210 11.42 -12.44 -1.82
C ALA A 210 11.77 -13.40 -2.96
N GLU A 211 10.94 -14.40 -3.18
CA GLU A 211 11.11 -15.37 -4.27
C GLU A 211 10.99 -14.72 -5.66
N ARG A 212 10.04 -13.80 -5.83
CA ARG A 212 9.83 -13.10 -7.12
C ARG A 212 10.97 -12.16 -7.49
N TYR A 213 11.52 -11.44 -6.52
CA TYR A 213 12.67 -10.56 -6.74
C TYR A 213 13.98 -11.36 -6.84
N GLY A 214 14.08 -12.48 -6.13
CA GLY A 214 15.14 -13.47 -6.28
C GLY A 214 16.56 -12.88 -6.25
N VAL A 215 17.35 -13.29 -7.23
CA VAL A 215 18.75 -12.84 -7.43
C VAL A 215 18.92 -11.31 -7.40
N ARG A 216 17.91 -10.54 -7.78
CA ARG A 216 17.97 -9.08 -7.71
C ARG A 216 18.22 -8.56 -6.30
N LEU A 217 17.59 -9.14 -5.27
CA LEU A 217 17.81 -8.74 -3.87
C LEU A 217 19.20 -9.07 -3.39
N VAL A 218 19.79 -10.16 -3.88
CA VAL A 218 21.19 -10.52 -3.61
C VAL A 218 22.12 -9.50 -4.29
N THR A 219 21.89 -9.18 -5.57
CA THR A 219 22.68 -8.20 -6.32
C THR A 219 22.60 -6.79 -5.71
N GLU A 220 21.45 -6.41 -5.17
CA GLU A 220 21.24 -5.14 -4.45
C GLU A 220 21.85 -5.17 -3.03
N GLY A 221 22.47 -6.28 -2.61
CA GLY A 221 23.18 -6.42 -1.32
C GLY A 221 22.26 -6.61 -0.10
N MET A 222 20.99 -6.92 -0.31
CA MET A 222 20.02 -7.14 0.79
C MET A 222 20.16 -8.51 1.45
N PHE A 223 20.66 -9.48 0.69
CA PHE A 223 20.98 -10.83 1.17
C PHE A 223 22.39 -11.19 0.72
N ALA A 224 23.09 -11.94 1.57
CA ALA A 224 24.46 -12.37 1.27
C ALA A 224 24.52 -13.28 0.04
N ASP A 225 23.54 -14.14 -0.13
CA ASP A 225 23.41 -15.10 -1.22
C ASP A 225 21.95 -15.60 -1.37
N GLU A 226 21.73 -16.45 -2.36
CA GLU A 226 20.41 -17.07 -2.61
C GLU A 226 19.98 -18.02 -1.49
N ALA A 227 20.91 -18.63 -0.76
CA ALA A 227 20.59 -19.51 0.37
C ALA A 227 20.01 -18.69 1.54
N ALA A 228 20.58 -17.52 1.83
CA ALA A 228 20.08 -16.58 2.84
C ALA A 228 18.68 -16.05 2.46
N LEU A 229 18.47 -15.70 1.18
CA LEU A 229 17.17 -15.29 0.66
C LEU A 229 16.11 -16.39 0.80
N ALA A 230 16.46 -17.63 0.42
CA ALA A 230 15.57 -18.79 0.55
C ALA A 230 15.27 -19.11 2.03
N ALA A 231 16.24 -18.93 2.93
CA ALA A 231 16.03 -19.10 4.38
C ALA A 231 15.03 -18.05 4.90
N PHE A 232 15.18 -16.79 4.52
CA PHE A 232 14.24 -15.72 4.85
C PHE A 232 12.81 -16.04 4.40
N ALA A 233 12.63 -16.46 3.15
CA ALA A 233 11.31 -16.82 2.62
C ALA A 233 10.68 -18.00 3.37
N ARG A 234 11.48 -19.04 3.73
CA ARG A 234 11.02 -20.17 4.54
C ARG A 234 10.59 -19.74 5.94
N ASP A 235 11.38 -18.89 6.60
CA ASP A 235 11.06 -18.37 7.93
C ASP A 235 9.72 -17.63 7.93
N LEU A 236 9.47 -16.79 6.90
CA LEU A 236 8.20 -16.06 6.78
C LEU A 236 7.01 -16.97 6.50
N ARG A 237 7.18 -18.03 5.68
CA ARG A 237 6.14 -19.04 5.49
C ARG A 237 5.83 -19.79 6.79
N GLN A 238 6.85 -20.04 7.61
CA GLN A 238 6.67 -20.62 8.93
C GLN A 238 5.94 -19.66 9.89
N LEU A 239 6.27 -18.35 9.87
CA LEU A 239 5.56 -17.32 10.63
C LEU A 239 4.11 -17.18 10.17
N GLN A 240 3.80 -17.34 8.86
CA GLN A 240 2.42 -17.35 8.37
C GLN A 240 1.60 -18.50 9.00
N ALA A 241 2.21 -19.68 9.16
CA ALA A 241 1.56 -20.83 9.78
C ALA A 241 1.55 -20.77 11.31
N ARG A 242 2.56 -20.12 11.92
CA ARG A 242 2.77 -20.00 13.37
C ARG A 242 3.17 -18.56 13.74
N PRO A 243 2.21 -17.63 13.80
CA PRO A 243 2.50 -16.19 13.99
C PRO A 243 3.21 -15.84 15.31
N ASP A 244 3.15 -16.72 16.28
CA ASP A 244 3.75 -16.55 17.61
C ASP A 244 5.09 -17.29 17.79
N ASP A 245 5.74 -17.74 16.71
CA ASP A 245 7.05 -18.39 16.75
C ASP A 245 8.11 -17.37 17.21
N ALA A 246 8.34 -17.30 18.53
CA ALA A 246 9.19 -16.29 19.15
C ALA A 246 10.64 -16.28 18.61
N PRO A 247 11.32 -17.43 18.41
CA PRO A 247 12.65 -17.46 17.79
C PRO A 247 12.70 -16.79 16.41
N LEU A 248 11.69 -17.01 15.55
CA LEU A 248 11.62 -16.39 14.24
C LEU A 248 11.27 -14.89 14.31
N LEU A 249 10.34 -14.52 15.18
CA LEU A 249 10.02 -13.11 15.41
C LEU A 249 11.26 -12.34 15.85
N TRP A 250 12.04 -12.90 16.77
CA TRP A 250 13.28 -12.29 17.24
C TRP A 250 14.35 -12.23 16.16
N ARG A 251 14.54 -13.32 15.41
CA ARG A 251 15.49 -13.36 14.27
C ARG A 251 15.23 -12.24 13.28
N HIS A 252 13.97 -11.98 13.00
CA HIS A 252 13.56 -10.95 12.05
C HIS A 252 13.21 -9.60 12.70
N GLY A 253 13.39 -9.46 14.03
CA GLY A 253 13.12 -8.23 14.78
C GLY A 253 11.68 -7.73 14.59
N LEU A 254 10.70 -8.65 14.68
CA LEU A 254 9.29 -8.36 14.48
C LEU A 254 8.56 -8.23 15.81
N GLY A 255 7.92 -7.11 16.02
CA GLY A 255 7.16 -6.77 17.21
C GLY A 255 5.65 -6.96 17.06
N THR A 256 4.91 -6.33 17.95
CA THR A 256 3.45 -6.44 18.03
C THR A 256 2.75 -5.88 16.80
N ALA A 257 3.32 -4.84 16.17
CA ALA A 257 2.71 -4.19 14.99
C ALA A 257 2.55 -5.14 13.80
N MET A 258 3.45 -6.13 13.66
CA MET A 258 3.32 -7.16 12.62
C MET A 258 2.44 -8.34 13.04
N ARG A 259 2.49 -8.73 14.33
CA ARG A 259 1.79 -9.90 14.87
C ARG A 259 0.29 -9.68 14.99
N ASP A 260 -0.11 -8.48 15.44
CA ASP A 260 -1.51 -8.14 15.67
C ASP A 260 -2.13 -7.58 14.38
N PRO A 261 -3.06 -8.30 13.73
CA PRO A 261 -3.75 -7.80 12.54
C PRO A 261 -4.51 -6.49 12.77
N THR A 262 -4.94 -6.22 14.01
CA THR A 262 -5.61 -4.97 14.38
C THR A 262 -4.66 -3.78 14.25
N LEU A 263 -3.41 -3.95 14.70
CA LEU A 263 -2.38 -2.93 14.56
C LEU A 263 -1.85 -2.86 13.13
N ARG A 264 -1.67 -4.00 12.46
CA ARG A 264 -1.16 -4.05 11.08
C ARG A 264 -2.10 -3.35 10.11
N LEU A 265 -3.41 -3.59 10.22
CA LEU A 265 -4.45 -3.02 9.34
C LEU A 265 -5.00 -1.67 9.85
N ALA A 266 -4.41 -1.08 10.89
CA ALA A 266 -4.95 0.11 11.55
C ALA A 266 -5.16 1.27 10.58
N GLU A 267 -4.24 1.50 9.65
CA GLU A 267 -4.32 2.60 8.69
C GLU A 267 -5.52 2.45 7.76
N ILE A 268 -5.74 1.26 7.23
CA ILE A 268 -6.89 0.97 6.33
C ILE A 268 -8.19 1.06 7.13
N ARG A 269 -8.25 0.49 8.33
CA ARG A 269 -9.40 0.59 9.23
C ARG A 269 -9.75 2.04 9.52
N ASN A 270 -8.74 2.82 9.95
CA ASN A 270 -8.93 4.23 10.32
C ASN A 270 -9.38 5.07 9.13
N TRP A 271 -8.90 4.77 7.91
CA TRP A 271 -9.38 5.42 6.69
C TRP A 271 -10.85 5.05 6.40
N LEU A 272 -11.23 3.78 6.51
CA LEU A 272 -12.62 3.36 6.37
C LEU A 272 -13.53 4.09 7.38
N ASP A 273 -13.19 4.04 8.67
CA ASP A 273 -14.02 4.57 9.76
C ASP A 273 -14.10 6.11 9.75
N ALA A 274 -12.96 6.76 9.42
CA ALA A 274 -12.87 8.21 9.52
C ALA A 274 -13.32 8.95 8.26
N VAL A 275 -13.27 8.31 7.10
CA VAL A 275 -13.45 8.99 5.81
C VAL A 275 -14.50 8.30 4.95
N VAL A 276 -14.36 6.99 4.67
CA VAL A 276 -15.24 6.27 3.74
C VAL A 276 -16.66 6.13 4.27
N LEU A 277 -16.82 5.56 5.45
CA LEU A 277 -18.17 5.35 6.04
C LEU A 277 -18.92 6.66 6.30
N PRO A 278 -18.26 7.76 6.79
CA PRO A 278 -18.92 9.06 6.86
C PRO A 278 -19.26 9.64 5.48
N HIS A 279 -18.45 9.39 4.44
CA HIS A 279 -18.76 9.82 3.07
C HIS A 279 -19.99 9.09 2.54
N ALA A 280 -20.06 7.77 2.67
CA ALA A 280 -21.22 6.96 2.30
C ALA A 280 -22.52 7.45 2.95
N ARG A 281 -22.48 7.78 4.24
CA ARG A 281 -23.65 8.29 4.98
C ARG A 281 -24.15 9.64 4.50
N ARG A 282 -23.28 10.49 3.93
CA ARG A 282 -23.68 11.82 3.39
C ARG A 282 -24.30 11.72 2.00
N ARG A 283 -24.03 10.64 1.27
CA ARG A 283 -24.54 10.41 -0.09
C ARG A 283 -25.90 9.72 -0.13
N GLY A 284 -26.23 8.98 0.89
CA GLY A 284 -27.48 8.24 1.03
C GLY A 284 -28.50 8.95 1.88
#